data_74abf0e1d7c29d885334628ce18b7ed5
#
_entry.id   74abf0e1d7c29d885334628ce18b7ed5
#
_cell.length_a   1.000
_cell.length_b   1.000
_cell.length_c   1.000
_cell.angle_alpha   90.00
_cell.angle_beta   90.00
_cell.angle_gamma   90.00
#
_symmetry.space_group_name_H-M   'P 1'
#
loop_
_entity.id
_entity.type
_entity.pdbx_description
1 polymer ?
#
loop_
_entity_poly.entity_id
_entity_poly.type
_entity_poly.pdbx_seq_one_letter_code
_entity_poly.pdbx_strand_id
1 'polypeptide(L)'
;TRRRTVGIIYDTHDAKIYENLCNTKLFVKFFGMPIDYTEQIKLIALKIRTLRKARKLTVQELAYRCDIERSNLSRIETGRSNPTVKTLCIICNALDVPLRALIE
;
A
#
# COMPACT_ATOMS: atom_id res chain seq x y z
N THR A 1 8.27 -26.94 2.93
CA THR A 1 7.63 -26.73 2.99
C THR A 1 7.13 -26.60 3.18
N ARG A 2 7.40 -26.44 3.25
CA ARG A 2 6.88 -26.14 3.24
C ARG A 2 6.45 -25.46 3.72
N ARG A 3 6.75 -24.89 3.82
CA ARG A 3 6.36 -24.22 3.99
C ARG A 3 5.76 -23.55 4.00
N ARG A 4 5.76 -23.06 4.03
CA ARG A 4 5.13 -22.40 3.73
C ARG A 4 4.85 -21.46 4.14
N THR A 5 5.36 -21.01 4.62
CA THR A 5 5.10 -20.10 4.98
C THR A 5 4.62 -19.13 4.76
N VAL A 6 4.52 -18.67 5.62
CA VAL A 6 4.05 -17.83 4.73
C VAL A 6 3.39 -18.48 3.56
N GLY A 7 3.01 -19.64 3.62
CA GLY A 7 2.39 -20.30 2.51
C GLY A 7 3.13 -20.14 1.19
N ILE A 8 4.18 -19.40 1.20
CA ILE A 8 4.93 -19.16 -0.01
C ILE A 8 6.12 -20.08 -0.04
N ILE A 9 6.26 -20.76 -1.13
CA ILE A 9 7.40 -21.64 -1.30
C ILE A 9 8.39 -20.94 -2.19
N TYR A 10 9.53 -20.60 -1.62
CA TYR A 10 10.61 -20.03 -2.38
C TYR A 10 11.52 -21.16 -2.82
N ASP A 11 12.00 -21.10 -4.04
CA ASP A 11 13.12 -21.95 -4.39
C ASP A 11 14.37 -21.33 -3.72
N THR A 12 15.48 -22.04 -3.80
CA THR A 12 16.71 -21.59 -3.15
C THR A 12 17.16 -20.26 -3.67
N HIS A 13 16.96 -20.01 -4.93
CA HIS A 13 17.38 -18.77 -5.56
C HIS A 13 16.59 -17.58 -4.99
N ASP A 14 15.26 -17.72 -4.89
CA ASP A 14 14.42 -16.66 -4.36
C ASP A 14 14.73 -16.38 -2.91
N ALA A 15 14.98 -17.42 -2.12
CA ALA A 15 15.32 -17.24 -0.71
C ALA A 15 16.58 -16.40 -0.55
N LYS A 16 17.59 -16.63 -1.37
CA LYS A 16 18.83 -15.85 -1.32
C LYS A 16 18.58 -14.40 -1.71
N ILE A 17 17.76 -14.15 -2.70
CA ILE A 17 17.41 -12.80 -3.09
C ILE A 17 16.77 -12.07 -1.91
N TYR A 18 15.83 -12.75 -1.23
CA TYR A 18 15.18 -12.15 -0.08
C TYR A 18 16.16 -11.84 1.04
N GLU A 19 17.08 -12.75 1.33
CA GLU A 19 18.08 -12.51 2.37
C GLU A 19 18.87 -11.26 2.07
N ASN A 20 19.29 -11.09 0.82
CA ASN A 20 20.06 -9.93 0.42
C ASN A 20 19.22 -8.65 0.52
N LEU A 21 17.97 -8.71 0.10
CA LEU A 21 17.11 -7.54 0.13
C LEU A 21 16.74 -7.14 1.56
N CYS A 22 16.70 -8.09 2.49
CA CYS A 22 16.41 -7.79 3.88
C CYS A 22 17.62 -7.20 4.60
N ASN A 23 18.80 -7.29 4.02
CA ASN A 23 19.98 -6.67 4.61
C ASN A 23 19.98 -5.18 4.26
N THR A 24 19.64 -4.35 5.25
CA THR A 24 19.49 -2.93 5.04
C THR A 24 20.75 -2.27 4.49
N LYS A 25 21.90 -2.67 5.02
CA LYS A 25 23.17 -2.07 4.57
C LYS A 25 23.44 -2.41 3.11
N LEU A 26 23.21 -3.66 2.74
CA LEU A 26 23.43 -4.08 1.36
C LEU A 26 22.44 -3.38 0.44
N PHE A 27 21.18 -3.29 0.85
CA PHE A 27 20.15 -2.64 0.06
C PHE A 27 20.50 -1.18 -0.21
N VAL A 28 20.84 -0.43 0.84
CA VAL A 28 21.20 0.99 0.68
C VAL A 28 22.42 1.14 -0.22
N LYS A 29 23.40 0.25 -0.08
CA LYS A 29 24.61 0.32 -0.89
C LYS A 29 24.33 0.16 -2.37
N PHE A 30 23.45 -0.75 -2.75
CA PHE A 30 23.17 -1.04 -4.16
C PHE A 30 22.04 -0.25 -4.75
N PHE A 31 21.06 0.16 -3.94
CA PHE A 31 19.85 0.82 -4.44
C PHE A 31 19.75 2.27 -4.00
N GLY A 32 20.70 2.73 -3.23
CA GLY A 32 20.85 4.15 -2.94
C GLY A 32 20.24 4.63 -1.66
N MET A 33 18.96 4.34 -1.41
CA MET A 33 18.26 4.92 -0.27
C MET A 33 17.29 3.93 0.36
N PRO A 34 17.12 4.03 1.69
CA PRO A 34 16.05 3.28 2.34
C PRO A 34 14.69 3.82 1.90
N ILE A 35 13.65 3.02 2.16
CA ILE A 35 12.30 3.41 1.82
C ILE A 35 11.86 4.56 2.74
N ASP A 36 11.38 5.63 2.15
CA ASP A 36 10.85 6.77 2.88
C ASP A 36 9.33 6.61 3.01
N TYR A 37 8.85 6.37 4.22
CA TYR A 37 7.42 6.14 4.42
C TYR A 37 6.58 7.37 4.07
N THR A 38 7.13 8.56 4.23
CA THR A 38 6.42 9.78 3.87
C THR A 38 6.10 9.81 2.39
N GLU A 39 7.08 9.45 1.56
CA GLU A 39 6.87 9.35 0.12
C GLU A 39 5.85 8.27 -0.21
N GLN A 40 5.91 7.14 0.48
CA GLN A 40 4.98 6.05 0.23
C GLN A 40 3.56 6.46 0.57
N ILE A 41 3.36 7.18 1.66
CA ILE A 41 2.04 7.68 2.04
C ILE A 41 1.50 8.60 0.96
N LYS A 42 2.32 9.48 0.40
CA LYS A 42 1.88 10.38 -0.67
C LYS A 42 1.52 9.62 -1.94
N LEU A 43 2.29 8.62 -2.28
CA LEU A 43 2.01 7.80 -3.47
C LEU A 43 0.71 7.02 -3.30
N ILE A 44 0.51 6.44 -2.12
CA ILE A 44 -0.73 5.72 -1.83
C ILE A 44 -1.92 6.68 -1.90
N ALA A 45 -1.78 7.87 -1.32
CA ALA A 45 -2.83 8.87 -1.35
C ALA A 45 -3.21 9.23 -2.79
N LEU A 46 -2.21 9.43 -3.63
CA LEU A 46 -2.44 9.75 -5.03
C LEU A 46 -3.16 8.63 -5.75
N LYS A 47 -2.76 7.38 -5.49
CA LYS A 47 -3.41 6.23 -6.13
C LYS A 47 -4.86 6.09 -5.69
N ILE A 48 -5.14 6.30 -4.41
CA ILE A 48 -6.53 6.25 -3.92
C ILE A 48 -7.36 7.29 -4.66
N ARG A 49 -6.86 8.52 -4.75
CA ARG A 49 -7.59 9.59 -5.41
C ARG A 49 -7.79 9.29 -6.88
N THR A 50 -6.77 8.78 -7.56
CA THR A 50 -6.85 8.44 -8.97
C THR A 50 -7.91 7.37 -9.22
N LEU A 51 -7.89 6.32 -8.39
CA LEU A 51 -8.86 5.23 -8.53
C LEU A 51 -10.28 5.71 -8.21
N ARG A 52 -10.42 6.57 -7.19
CA ARG A 52 -11.73 7.12 -6.86
C ARG A 52 -12.29 7.92 -8.05
N LYS A 53 -11.48 8.78 -8.63
CA LYS A 53 -11.93 9.60 -9.76
C LYS A 53 -12.24 8.74 -10.99
N ALA A 54 -11.46 7.69 -11.19
CA ALA A 54 -11.72 6.76 -12.30
C ALA A 54 -13.08 6.10 -12.15
N ARG A 55 -13.55 5.93 -10.91
CA ARG A 55 -14.87 5.36 -10.65
C ARG A 55 -15.93 6.43 -10.54
N LYS A 56 -15.58 7.68 -10.78
CA LYS A 56 -16.51 8.82 -10.77
C LYS A 56 -17.19 9.00 -9.42
N LEU A 57 -16.44 8.74 -8.34
CA LEU A 57 -16.95 8.90 -6.98
C LEU A 57 -16.43 10.19 -6.37
N THR A 58 -17.29 10.85 -5.60
CA THR A 58 -16.84 11.96 -4.78
C THR A 58 -16.18 11.44 -3.51
N VAL A 59 -15.45 12.32 -2.81
CA VAL A 59 -14.86 11.94 -1.53
C VAL A 59 -15.95 11.46 -0.57
N GLN A 60 -17.07 12.16 -0.53
CA GLN A 60 -18.15 11.80 0.35
C GLN A 60 -18.74 10.43 0.01
N GLU A 61 -18.90 10.13 -1.27
CA GLU A 61 -19.43 8.85 -1.68
C GLU A 61 -18.48 7.70 -1.30
N LEU A 62 -17.18 7.89 -1.50
CA LEU A 62 -16.23 6.86 -1.13
C LEU A 62 -16.19 6.69 0.39
N ALA A 63 -16.20 7.81 1.13
CA ALA A 63 -16.20 7.76 2.58
C ALA A 63 -17.43 7.01 3.10
N TYR A 64 -18.58 7.25 2.49
CA TYR A 64 -19.79 6.55 2.85
C TYR A 64 -19.64 5.04 2.63
N ARG A 65 -19.10 4.65 1.48
CA ARG A 65 -18.89 3.23 1.18
C ARG A 65 -17.90 2.57 2.14
N CYS A 66 -16.93 3.34 2.62
CA CYS A 66 -15.92 2.83 3.55
C CYS A 66 -16.37 2.90 5.00
N ASP A 67 -17.50 3.54 5.27
CA ASP A 67 -17.97 3.79 6.63
C ASP A 67 -16.94 4.55 7.47
N ILE A 68 -16.35 5.56 6.87
CA ILE A 68 -15.43 6.46 7.56
C ILE A 68 -15.87 7.89 7.31
N GLU A 69 -15.40 8.80 8.17
CA GLU A 69 -15.75 10.20 8.01
C GLU A 69 -15.09 10.81 6.80
N ARG A 70 -15.82 11.71 6.14
CA ARG A 70 -15.30 12.39 4.96
C ARG A 70 -13.99 13.11 5.25
N SER A 71 -13.89 13.74 6.42
CA SER A 71 -12.67 14.46 6.80
C SER A 71 -11.48 13.51 6.93
N ASN A 72 -11.71 12.31 7.44
CA ASN A 72 -10.66 11.31 7.55
C ASN A 72 -10.19 10.85 6.19
N LEU A 73 -11.13 10.56 5.30
CA LEU A 73 -10.76 10.15 3.94
C LEU A 73 -10.01 11.27 3.22
N SER A 74 -10.46 12.51 3.40
CA SER A 74 -9.80 13.64 2.78
C SER A 74 -8.33 13.74 3.22
N ARG A 75 -8.07 13.51 4.51
CA ARG A 75 -6.69 13.53 5.00
C ARG A 75 -5.86 12.39 4.43
N ILE A 76 -6.49 11.23 4.26
CA ILE A 76 -5.80 10.09 3.64
C ILE A 76 -5.44 10.42 2.20
N GLU A 77 -6.35 11.01 1.46
CA GLU A 77 -6.14 11.32 0.03
C GLU A 77 -5.16 12.46 -0.20
N THR A 78 -4.87 13.26 0.82
CA THR A 78 -3.91 14.35 0.70
C THR A 78 -2.55 14.01 1.29
N GLY A 79 -2.39 12.79 1.78
CA GLY A 79 -1.12 12.35 2.34
C GLY A 79 -0.84 12.91 3.72
N ARG A 80 -1.85 13.41 4.41
CA ARG A 80 -1.70 13.97 5.76
C ARG A 80 -1.91 12.96 6.87
N SER A 81 -2.23 11.74 6.51
CA SER A 81 -2.56 10.70 7.48
C SER A 81 -1.82 9.43 7.10
N ASN A 82 -1.50 8.63 8.09
CA ASN A 82 -0.88 7.34 7.90
C ASN A 82 -1.94 6.26 8.13
N PRO A 83 -2.68 5.87 7.10
CA PRO A 83 -3.73 4.88 7.27
C PRO A 83 -3.14 3.51 7.59
N THR A 84 -3.87 2.76 8.39
CA THR A 84 -3.48 1.39 8.68
C THR A 84 -3.76 0.50 7.47
N VAL A 85 -3.14 -0.68 7.46
CA VAL A 85 -3.42 -1.65 6.42
C VAL A 85 -4.91 -2.00 6.40
N LYS A 86 -5.53 -2.08 7.58
CA LYS A 86 -6.98 -2.35 7.67
C LYS A 86 -7.76 -1.28 6.90
N THR A 87 -7.45 -0.02 7.11
CA THR A 87 -8.13 1.07 6.43
C THR A 87 -7.90 0.99 4.92
N LEU A 88 -6.67 0.69 4.50
CA LEU A 88 -6.37 0.55 3.08
C LEU A 88 -7.18 -0.60 2.46
N CYS A 89 -7.33 -1.70 3.17
CA CYS A 89 -8.13 -2.81 2.68
C CYS A 89 -9.60 -2.42 2.53
N ILE A 90 -10.13 -1.66 3.47
CA ILE A 90 -11.50 -1.18 3.40
C ILE A 90 -11.70 -0.30 2.15
N ILE A 91 -10.75 0.59 1.91
CA ILE A 91 -10.81 1.46 0.74
C ILE A 91 -10.72 0.64 -0.55
N CYS A 92 -9.82 -0.33 -0.58
CA CYS A 92 -9.68 -1.20 -1.76
C CYS A 92 -10.96 -1.98 -2.03
N ASN A 93 -11.61 -2.48 -0.99
CA ASN A 93 -12.87 -3.20 -1.15
C ASN A 93 -13.94 -2.28 -1.74
N ALA A 94 -13.99 -1.04 -1.27
CA ALA A 94 -14.96 -0.06 -1.77
C ALA A 94 -14.67 0.32 -3.22
N LEU A 95 -13.40 0.31 -3.62
CA LEU A 95 -13.01 0.63 -4.98
C LEU A 95 -12.94 -0.60 -5.89
N ASP A 96 -13.13 -1.78 -5.31
CA ASP A 96 -13.07 -3.05 -6.03
C ASP A 96 -11.71 -3.25 -6.73
N VAL A 97 -10.66 -3.04 -5.98
CA VAL A 97 -9.29 -3.24 -6.46
C VAL A 97 -8.51 -4.05 -5.42
N PRO A 98 -7.45 -4.73 -5.84
CA PRO A 98 -6.59 -5.43 -4.87
C PRO A 98 -5.68 -4.44 -4.15
N LEU A 99 -5.19 -4.84 -2.98
CA LEU A 99 -4.31 -3.97 -2.19
C LEU A 99 -3.07 -3.54 -2.97
N ARG A 100 -2.54 -4.42 -3.80
CA ARG A 100 -1.35 -4.09 -4.58
C ARG A 100 -1.57 -2.89 -5.51
N ALA A 101 -2.83 -2.60 -5.85
CA ALA A 101 -3.12 -1.44 -6.70
C ALA A 101 -2.76 -0.12 -6.00
N LEU A 102 -2.68 -0.12 -4.67
CA LEU A 102 -2.29 1.06 -3.92
C LEU A 102 -0.79 1.10 -3.65
N ILE A 103 -0.13 -0.04 -3.67
CA ILE A 103 1.25 -0.15 -3.19
C ILE A 103 2.25 -0.20 -4.32
N GLU A 104 1.87 -0.71 -5.46
CA GLU A 104 2.76 -0.80 -6.61
C GLU A 104 2.74 0.43 -7.49
#